data_93016ecff67ca031aff1d3cb25be9578
#
_entry.id   93016ecff67ca031aff1d3cb25be9578
#
_cell.length_a   1.000
_cell.length_b   1.000
_cell.length_c   1.000
_cell.angle_alpha   90.00
_cell.angle_beta   90.00
_cell.angle_gamma   90.00
#
_symmetry.space_group_name_H-M   'P 1'
#
loop_
_entity.id
_entity.type
_entity.pdbx_description
1 polymer ?
#
loop_
_entity_poly.entity_id
_entity_poly.type
_entity_poly.pdbx_seq_one_letter_code
_entity_poly.pdbx_strand_id
1 'polypeptide(L)'
;MKRLLMAACVAASAASAQAPQPAQAPATPAVREIAPGVSLVTGQFTRGQQPDGNSVVLHGGEGTIIIDTGRHVQHTQRVIAAATKSGAKPVAVINTHWHLDHIGGNALIRQRYPKLAVLASGALADARRGFLAGYRAELAKMAASVPPEKSAGVRAEMALIDGADKLAPTEVITSGGDRTIAGRRLTLGLEKGAATEGDVWILDRASGTLMTGDLVTLPVPFLDTANPEGWADALDRLVKIDAKLVVPGHGEPMPQSGLAIYRNAFRALLTCAKSNRASAECSADWFKAIGDRGRGTDPGLAQSAMGYYLDNVLRHPRGETKR
;
A
#
# COMPACT_ATOMS: atom_id res chain seq x y z
N MET A 1 -20.36 -21.34 -2.35
CA MET A 1 -19.02 -20.91 -2.77
C MET A 1 -18.57 -19.84 -1.79
N LYS A 2 -17.79 -20.24 -0.78
CA LYS A 2 -17.33 -19.34 0.30
C LYS A 2 -15.95 -18.83 -0.08
N ARG A 3 -15.86 -17.60 -0.62
CA ARG A 3 -14.61 -16.86 -0.68
C ARG A 3 -14.45 -16.15 0.66
N LEU A 4 -13.52 -16.63 1.48
CA LEU A 4 -13.05 -15.88 2.63
C LEU A 4 -12.17 -14.76 2.09
N LEU A 5 -12.68 -13.54 2.10
CA LEU A 5 -11.81 -12.37 2.11
C LEU A 5 -10.88 -12.51 3.32
N MET A 6 -9.59 -12.30 3.11
CA MET A 6 -8.62 -12.23 4.19
C MET A 6 -8.96 -11.05 5.10
N ALA A 7 -9.94 -11.23 5.99
CA ALA A 7 -9.94 -10.55 7.27
C ALA A 7 -8.90 -11.30 8.12
N ALA A 8 -7.67 -11.37 7.61
CA ALA A 8 -6.57 -12.01 8.29
C ALA A 8 -6.23 -11.17 9.49
N CYS A 9 -6.43 -11.73 10.62
CA CYS A 9 -5.84 -11.50 11.92
C CYS A 9 -6.85 -11.40 13.06
N VAL A 10 -7.76 -12.37 13.19
CA VAL A 10 -8.25 -12.79 14.50
C VAL A 10 -8.46 -14.31 14.49
N ALA A 11 -7.39 -15.07 14.49
CA ALA A 11 -7.42 -16.45 14.92
C ALA A 11 -6.94 -16.48 16.37
N ALA A 12 -7.84 -16.63 17.31
CA ALA A 12 -7.51 -16.99 18.68
C ALA A 12 -7.11 -18.46 18.71
N SER A 13 -5.81 -18.73 18.61
CA SER A 13 -5.25 -20.03 18.95
C SER A 13 -4.93 -20.03 20.43
N ALA A 14 -5.62 -20.85 21.19
CA ALA A 14 -5.22 -21.23 22.55
C ALA A 14 -3.92 -22.02 22.46
N ALA A 15 -2.82 -21.44 22.92
CA ALA A 15 -1.55 -22.13 23.10
C ALA A 15 -0.87 -21.62 24.36
N SER A 16 -0.54 -22.55 25.22
CA SER A 16 0.44 -22.60 26.33
C SER A 16 1.09 -21.30 26.77
N ALA A 17 0.96 -21.02 28.05
CA ALA A 17 1.55 -19.89 28.77
C ALA A 17 3.07 -19.90 28.69
N GLN A 18 3.63 -19.04 27.85
CA GLN A 18 5.01 -18.58 27.96
C GLN A 18 4.99 -17.21 28.65
N ALA A 19 5.87 -17.03 29.63
CA ALA A 19 5.98 -15.79 30.40
C ALA A 19 6.08 -14.59 29.45
N PRO A 20 5.40 -13.47 29.75
CA PRO A 20 5.41 -12.30 28.87
C PRO A 20 6.83 -11.71 28.84
N GLN A 21 7.47 -11.78 27.66
CA GLN A 21 8.58 -10.89 27.38
C GLN A 21 8.05 -9.45 27.42
N PRO A 22 8.78 -8.50 28.03
CA PRO A 22 8.36 -7.11 28.01
C PRO A 22 8.20 -6.68 26.56
N ALA A 23 6.97 -6.28 26.22
CA ALA A 23 6.67 -5.74 24.90
C ALA A 23 7.62 -4.55 24.68
N GLN A 24 8.53 -4.68 23.72
CA GLN A 24 9.24 -3.51 23.22
C GLN A 24 8.18 -2.52 22.74
N ALA A 25 8.17 -1.33 23.33
CA ALA A 25 7.31 -0.25 22.88
C ALA A 25 7.55 -0.11 21.36
N PRO A 26 6.47 -0.08 20.53
CA PRO A 26 6.64 0.04 19.10
C PRO A 26 7.48 1.29 18.84
N ALA A 27 8.60 1.12 18.12
CA ALA A 27 9.44 2.25 17.73
C ALA A 27 8.55 3.26 17.03
N THR A 28 8.54 4.52 17.51
CA THR A 28 7.76 5.59 16.89
C THR A 28 8.13 5.64 15.40
N PRO A 29 7.16 5.58 14.48
CA PRO A 29 7.46 5.60 13.05
C PRO A 29 8.29 6.82 12.72
N ALA A 30 9.48 6.60 12.18
CA ALA A 30 10.40 7.68 11.89
C ALA A 30 9.91 8.49 10.70
N VAL A 31 9.82 9.82 10.88
CA VAL A 31 9.82 10.77 9.76
C VAL A 31 11.29 11.06 9.48
N ARG A 32 11.77 10.73 8.29
CA ARG A 32 13.17 10.93 7.91
C ARG A 32 13.30 11.52 6.51
N GLU A 33 14.28 12.38 6.31
CA GLU A 33 14.69 12.80 4.97
C GLU A 33 15.46 11.66 4.31
N ILE A 34 15.05 11.27 3.11
CA ILE A 34 15.62 10.14 2.34
C ILE A 34 16.34 10.61 1.08
N ALA A 35 16.07 11.82 0.64
CA ALA A 35 16.75 12.54 -0.43
C ALA A 35 16.50 14.05 -0.25
N PRO A 36 17.27 14.93 -0.88
CA PRO A 36 17.09 16.38 -0.74
C PRO A 36 15.64 16.82 -1.01
N GLY A 37 14.99 17.35 0.03
CA GLY A 37 13.60 17.78 -0.01
C GLY A 37 12.59 16.65 -0.16
N VAL A 38 12.94 15.41 0.19
CA VAL A 38 12.05 14.24 0.19
C VAL A 38 12.04 13.60 1.57
N SER A 39 10.93 13.71 2.27
CA SER A 39 10.72 13.10 3.59
C SER A 39 9.83 11.87 3.48
N LEU A 40 10.25 10.77 4.08
CA LEU A 40 9.46 9.55 4.22
C LEU A 40 8.79 9.53 5.60
N VAL A 41 7.50 9.28 5.63
CA VAL A 41 6.74 8.86 6.81
C VAL A 41 6.48 7.38 6.65
N THR A 42 7.25 6.57 7.36
CA THR A 42 7.18 5.11 7.22
C THR A 42 5.83 4.58 7.66
N GLY A 43 5.20 3.76 6.81
CA GLY A 43 4.02 3.00 7.13
C GLY A 43 4.30 1.96 8.21
N GLN A 44 3.28 1.59 8.95
CA GLN A 44 3.40 0.60 10.02
C GLN A 44 2.49 -0.59 9.78
N PHE A 45 3.02 -1.75 10.17
CA PHE A 45 2.24 -2.95 10.35
C PHE A 45 2.27 -3.33 11.83
N THR A 46 1.18 -3.12 12.52
CA THR A 46 1.01 -3.53 13.93
C THR A 46 0.12 -4.75 13.99
N ARG A 47 0.57 -5.82 14.65
CA ARG A 47 -0.21 -7.05 14.78
C ARG A 47 -1.60 -6.76 15.35
N GLY A 48 -2.65 -7.25 14.69
CA GLY A 48 -4.05 -7.01 15.06
C GLY A 48 -4.63 -5.70 14.57
N GLN A 49 -3.89 -4.91 13.79
CA GLN A 49 -4.37 -3.71 13.11
C GLN A 49 -4.13 -3.84 11.60
N GLN A 50 -4.94 -3.14 10.83
CA GLN A 50 -4.67 -2.97 9.40
C GLN A 50 -3.41 -2.10 9.21
N PRO A 51 -2.62 -2.28 8.12
CA PRO A 51 -1.41 -1.50 7.90
C PRO A 51 -1.70 -0.04 7.56
N ASP A 52 -0.67 0.80 7.71
CA ASP A 52 -0.50 2.05 6.96
C ASP A 52 0.54 1.84 5.86
N GLY A 53 0.31 2.36 4.68
CA GLY A 53 1.31 2.47 3.63
C GLY A 53 2.33 3.57 3.93
N ASN A 54 3.44 3.54 3.24
CA ASN A 54 4.41 4.63 3.23
C ASN A 54 3.78 5.91 2.66
N SER A 55 4.04 7.04 3.31
CA SER A 55 3.71 8.34 2.76
C SER A 55 4.98 9.14 2.52
N VAL A 56 5.02 9.90 1.43
CA VAL A 56 6.17 10.76 1.10
C VAL A 56 5.73 12.22 1.07
N VAL A 57 6.56 13.10 1.61
CA VAL A 57 6.38 14.55 1.51
C VAL A 57 7.49 15.11 0.66
N LEU A 58 7.12 15.76 -0.45
CA LEU A 58 8.02 16.49 -1.32
C LEU A 58 7.97 17.98 -0.95
N HIS A 59 9.10 18.54 -0.56
CA HIS A 59 9.24 19.96 -0.19
C HIS A 59 9.63 20.77 -1.43
N GLY A 60 8.72 21.59 -1.92
CA GLY A 60 8.94 22.51 -3.04
C GLY A 60 9.05 23.97 -2.59
N GLY A 61 9.44 24.86 -3.51
CA GLY A 61 9.56 26.29 -3.22
C GLY A 61 8.22 27.00 -2.97
N GLU A 62 7.11 26.40 -3.43
CA GLU A 62 5.76 26.99 -3.35
C GLU A 62 4.84 26.22 -2.38
N GLY A 63 5.38 25.28 -1.61
CA GLY A 63 4.65 24.45 -0.66
C GLY A 63 5.09 22.99 -0.69
N THR A 64 4.27 22.12 -0.13
CA THR A 64 4.56 20.67 -0.07
C THR A 64 3.53 19.84 -0.82
N ILE A 65 3.98 18.71 -1.36
CA ILE A 65 3.15 17.70 -1.99
C ILE A 65 3.19 16.46 -1.11
N ILE A 66 2.04 15.89 -0.82
CA ILE A 66 1.91 14.65 -0.06
C ILE A 66 1.62 13.52 -1.03
N ILE A 67 2.41 12.45 -0.99
CA ILE A 67 2.16 11.22 -1.73
C ILE A 67 1.67 10.20 -0.72
N ASP A 68 0.43 9.77 -0.86
CA ASP A 68 -0.33 8.91 0.05
C ASP A 68 -0.48 9.46 1.48
N THR A 69 -1.51 9.04 2.19
CA THR A 69 -1.95 9.69 3.42
C THR A 69 -2.11 8.74 4.61
N GLY A 70 -1.89 7.44 4.39
CA GLY A 70 -2.11 6.40 5.39
C GLY A 70 -3.59 6.09 5.63
N ARG A 71 -3.83 5.16 6.53
CA ARG A 71 -5.16 4.71 6.98
C ARG A 71 -5.54 5.34 8.31
N HIS A 72 -4.61 5.33 9.28
CA HIS A 72 -4.88 5.72 10.65
C HIS A 72 -4.63 7.21 10.88
N VAL A 73 -5.46 7.81 11.72
CA VAL A 73 -5.37 9.24 12.08
C VAL A 73 -3.97 9.61 12.57
N GLN A 74 -3.34 8.76 13.38
CA GLN A 74 -1.99 9.00 13.91
C GLN A 74 -0.93 9.05 12.79
N HIS A 75 -1.04 8.19 11.78
CA HIS A 75 -0.16 8.24 10.61
C HIS A 75 -0.38 9.54 9.84
N THR A 76 -1.63 9.85 9.50
CA THR A 76 -1.98 11.09 8.79
C THR A 76 -1.51 12.34 9.54
N GLN A 77 -1.59 12.37 10.88
CA GLN A 77 -1.08 13.49 11.68
C GLN A 77 0.44 13.64 11.55
N ARG A 78 1.21 12.54 11.49
CA ARG A 78 2.65 12.59 11.21
C ARG A 78 2.95 13.09 9.80
N VAL A 79 2.16 12.68 8.81
CA VAL A 79 2.24 13.18 7.42
C VAL A 79 2.01 14.69 7.38
N ILE A 80 0.95 15.18 8.06
CA ILE A 80 0.67 16.63 8.16
C ILE A 80 1.82 17.36 8.84
N ALA A 81 2.34 16.82 9.96
CA ALA A 81 3.46 17.43 10.68
C ALA A 81 4.71 17.53 9.80
N ALA A 82 5.03 16.48 9.04
CA ALA A 82 6.12 16.51 8.07
C ALA A 82 5.89 17.55 6.97
N ALA A 83 4.68 17.60 6.42
CA ALA A 83 4.33 18.50 5.33
C ALA A 83 4.28 19.99 5.75
N THR A 84 4.08 20.26 7.04
CA THR A 84 4.03 21.62 7.58
C THR A 84 5.31 22.06 8.29
N LYS A 85 6.33 21.20 8.30
CA LYS A 85 7.64 21.53 8.87
C LYS A 85 8.17 22.84 8.28
N SER A 86 8.74 23.69 9.13
CA SER A 86 9.30 25.00 8.74
C SER A 86 8.26 25.99 8.15
N GLY A 87 6.97 25.84 8.48
CA GLY A 87 5.92 26.77 8.05
C GLY A 87 5.41 26.53 6.62
N ALA A 88 5.88 25.49 5.93
CA ALA A 88 5.35 25.12 4.62
C ALA A 88 3.86 24.76 4.67
N LYS A 89 3.16 24.86 3.54
CA LYS A 89 1.74 24.47 3.43
C LYS A 89 1.57 23.35 2.40
N PRO A 90 0.83 22.31 2.73
CA PRO A 90 0.43 21.31 1.72
C PRO A 90 -0.44 21.98 0.65
N VAL A 91 -0.11 21.74 -0.61
CA VAL A 91 -0.86 22.28 -1.78
C VAL A 91 -1.50 21.19 -2.61
N ALA A 92 -0.98 19.96 -2.54
CA ALA A 92 -1.55 18.80 -3.23
C ALA A 92 -1.32 17.51 -2.44
N VAL A 93 -2.24 16.58 -2.63
CA VAL A 93 -2.06 15.15 -2.37
C VAL A 93 -2.05 14.43 -3.72
N ILE A 94 -1.17 13.47 -3.91
CA ILE A 94 -1.23 12.51 -5.02
C ILE A 94 -1.35 11.13 -4.39
N ASN A 95 -2.44 10.42 -4.65
CA ASN A 95 -2.57 9.05 -4.20
C ASN A 95 -2.11 8.10 -5.29
N THR A 96 -1.30 7.12 -4.88
CA THR A 96 -0.78 6.10 -5.79
C THR A 96 -1.89 5.16 -6.26
N HIS A 97 -2.78 4.76 -5.39
CA HIS A 97 -3.93 3.91 -5.69
C HIS A 97 -5.01 4.04 -4.61
N TRP A 98 -6.11 3.28 -4.73
CA TRP A 98 -7.29 3.45 -3.90
C TRP A 98 -7.31 2.65 -2.59
N HIS A 99 -6.32 1.83 -2.26
CA HIS A 99 -6.34 1.09 -1.00
C HIS A 99 -6.38 2.04 0.21
N LEU A 100 -7.12 1.64 1.24
CA LEU A 100 -7.45 2.53 2.36
C LEU A 100 -6.23 2.97 3.16
N ASP A 101 -5.17 2.18 3.18
CA ASP A 101 -3.89 2.50 3.83
C ASP A 101 -3.02 3.51 3.04
N HIS A 102 -3.49 3.91 1.87
CA HIS A 102 -2.89 4.98 1.06
C HIS A 102 -3.78 6.23 0.99
N ILE A 103 -5.11 6.07 1.06
CA ILE A 103 -6.03 7.22 0.90
C ILE A 103 -6.83 7.58 2.14
N GLY A 104 -6.79 6.76 3.21
CA GLY A 104 -7.65 6.92 4.38
C GLY A 104 -7.53 8.28 5.06
N GLY A 105 -6.35 8.88 5.04
CA GLY A 105 -6.09 10.21 5.59
C GLY A 105 -6.59 11.39 4.75
N ASN A 106 -7.04 11.17 3.51
CA ASN A 106 -7.50 12.25 2.63
C ASN A 106 -8.58 13.12 3.29
N ALA A 107 -9.53 12.48 3.99
CA ALA A 107 -10.62 13.20 4.65
C ALA A 107 -10.11 14.20 5.70
N LEU A 108 -9.15 13.80 6.53
CA LEU A 108 -8.55 14.64 7.56
C LEU A 108 -7.73 15.79 6.94
N ILE A 109 -6.95 15.49 5.90
CA ILE A 109 -6.15 16.50 5.19
C ILE A 109 -7.06 17.54 4.53
N ARG A 110 -8.11 17.11 3.83
CA ARG A 110 -9.09 18.01 3.19
C ARG A 110 -9.86 18.85 4.19
N GLN A 111 -10.19 18.31 5.35
CA GLN A 111 -10.82 19.08 6.44
C GLN A 111 -9.90 20.22 6.88
N ARG A 112 -8.59 19.97 6.99
CA ARG A 112 -7.61 20.97 7.45
C ARG A 112 -7.19 21.94 6.33
N TYR A 113 -7.19 21.48 5.09
CA TYR A 113 -6.77 22.24 3.90
C TYR A 113 -7.84 22.14 2.79
N PRO A 114 -8.99 22.84 2.91
CA PRO A 114 -10.14 22.63 2.03
C PRO A 114 -9.89 22.95 0.55
N LYS A 115 -8.85 23.75 0.25
CA LYS A 115 -8.49 24.15 -1.14
C LYS A 115 -7.42 23.23 -1.75
N LEU A 116 -6.93 22.25 -0.99
CA LEU A 116 -5.89 21.34 -1.46
C LEU A 116 -6.44 20.42 -2.56
N ALA A 117 -5.70 20.28 -3.65
CA ALA A 117 -6.02 19.33 -4.70
C ALA A 117 -5.66 17.89 -4.26
N VAL A 118 -6.55 16.93 -4.55
CA VAL A 118 -6.29 15.50 -4.41
C VAL A 118 -6.31 14.88 -5.79
N LEU A 119 -5.14 14.42 -6.24
CA LEU A 119 -4.93 13.80 -7.54
C LEU A 119 -4.86 12.28 -7.35
N ALA A 120 -5.61 11.51 -8.10
CA ALA A 120 -5.54 10.03 -8.13
C ALA A 120 -6.14 9.50 -9.43
N SER A 121 -5.97 8.20 -9.69
CA SER A 121 -6.74 7.53 -10.74
C SER A 121 -8.23 7.48 -10.39
N GLY A 122 -9.08 7.22 -11.38
CA GLY A 122 -10.53 7.07 -11.17
C GLY A 122 -10.96 5.74 -10.54
N ALA A 123 -10.03 4.83 -10.26
CA ALA A 123 -10.30 3.45 -9.86
C ALA A 123 -11.11 3.30 -8.54
N LEU A 124 -11.05 4.29 -7.63
CA LEU A 124 -11.83 4.27 -6.39
C LEU A 124 -13.34 4.14 -6.65
N ALA A 125 -13.85 4.76 -7.72
CA ALA A 125 -15.28 4.72 -8.02
C ALA A 125 -15.77 3.30 -8.30
N ASP A 126 -14.99 2.49 -9.00
CA ASP A 126 -15.30 1.09 -9.27
C ASP A 126 -15.04 0.20 -8.06
N ALA A 127 -13.94 0.45 -7.34
CA ALA A 127 -13.62 -0.25 -6.11
C ALA A 127 -14.74 -0.13 -5.06
N ARG A 128 -15.39 1.03 -4.94
CA ARG A 128 -16.52 1.25 -4.03
C ARG A 128 -17.73 0.37 -4.37
N ARG A 129 -18.01 0.16 -5.66
CA ARG A 129 -19.12 -0.69 -6.12
C ARG A 129 -18.79 -2.18 -6.07
N GLY A 130 -17.52 -2.52 -6.14
CA GLY A 130 -17.02 -3.89 -6.17
C GLY A 130 -16.39 -4.32 -4.84
N PHE A 131 -15.07 -4.27 -4.77
CA PHE A 131 -14.28 -4.81 -3.68
C PHE A 131 -14.66 -4.21 -2.32
N LEU A 132 -14.72 -2.89 -2.20
CA LEU A 132 -15.00 -2.22 -0.92
C LEU A 132 -16.42 -2.51 -0.41
N ALA A 133 -17.41 -2.63 -1.29
CA ALA A 133 -18.76 -3.03 -0.88
C ALA A 133 -18.78 -4.45 -0.31
N GLY A 134 -18.10 -5.40 -0.95
CA GLY A 134 -17.96 -6.77 -0.45
C GLY A 134 -17.18 -6.83 0.86
N TYR A 135 -16.05 -6.14 0.95
CA TYR A 135 -15.23 -6.07 2.16
C TYR A 135 -16.01 -5.47 3.33
N ARG A 136 -16.73 -4.38 3.11
CA ARG A 136 -17.60 -3.76 4.12
C ARG A 136 -18.67 -4.73 4.65
N ALA A 137 -19.25 -5.57 3.78
CA ALA A 137 -20.23 -6.58 4.18
C ALA A 137 -19.60 -7.67 5.08
N GLU A 138 -18.36 -8.12 4.77
CA GLU A 138 -17.65 -9.08 5.62
C GLU A 138 -17.25 -8.46 6.97
N LEU A 139 -16.81 -7.20 6.98
CA LEU A 139 -16.55 -6.47 8.23
C LEU A 139 -17.80 -6.37 9.12
N ALA A 140 -18.99 -6.15 8.52
CA ALA A 140 -20.24 -6.10 9.26
C ALA A 140 -20.57 -7.44 9.94
N LYS A 141 -20.36 -8.55 9.25
CA LYS A 141 -20.51 -9.91 9.83
C LYS A 141 -19.51 -10.13 10.97
N MET A 142 -18.26 -9.72 10.79
CA MET A 142 -17.23 -9.82 11.81
C MET A 142 -17.59 -8.99 13.04
N ALA A 143 -18.04 -7.73 12.85
CA ALA A 143 -18.44 -6.85 13.93
C ALA A 143 -19.62 -7.42 14.74
N ALA A 144 -20.56 -8.13 14.07
CA ALA A 144 -21.69 -8.78 14.71
C ALA A 144 -21.31 -10.08 15.47
N SER A 145 -20.18 -10.70 15.14
CA SER A 145 -19.73 -11.97 15.75
C SER A 145 -18.86 -11.81 16.99
N VAL A 146 -18.46 -10.57 17.34
CA VAL A 146 -17.62 -10.26 18.51
C VAL A 146 -18.25 -9.21 19.40
N PRO A 147 -17.92 -9.18 20.71
CA PRO A 147 -18.42 -8.15 21.62
C PRO A 147 -18.08 -6.73 21.14
N PRO A 148 -18.94 -5.72 21.43
CA PRO A 148 -18.76 -4.35 20.95
C PRO A 148 -17.40 -3.73 21.25
N GLU A 149 -16.83 -4.02 22.41
CA GLU A 149 -15.52 -3.53 22.86
C GLU A 149 -14.36 -4.10 22.02
N LYS A 150 -14.52 -5.29 21.41
CA LYS A 150 -13.55 -5.93 20.55
C LYS A 150 -13.69 -5.57 19.08
N SER A 151 -14.77 -4.90 18.69
CA SER A 151 -15.07 -4.56 17.30
C SER A 151 -14.75 -3.09 16.93
N ALA A 152 -14.11 -2.32 17.82
CA ALA A 152 -13.81 -0.91 17.58
C ALA A 152 -12.99 -0.68 16.29
N GLY A 153 -11.93 -1.45 16.06
CA GLY A 153 -11.11 -1.37 14.84
C GLY A 153 -11.90 -1.72 13.57
N VAL A 154 -12.74 -2.77 13.65
CA VAL A 154 -13.60 -3.18 12.54
C VAL A 154 -14.62 -2.07 12.20
N ARG A 155 -15.22 -1.45 13.21
CA ARG A 155 -16.15 -0.32 13.00
C ARG A 155 -15.46 0.91 12.44
N ALA A 156 -14.23 1.19 12.86
CA ALA A 156 -13.44 2.30 12.29
C ALA A 156 -13.18 2.08 10.80
N GLU A 157 -12.83 0.85 10.41
CA GLU A 157 -12.64 0.46 9.02
C GLU A 157 -13.93 0.59 8.20
N MET A 158 -15.07 0.14 8.74
CA MET A 158 -16.37 0.32 8.09
C MET A 158 -16.69 1.80 7.90
N ALA A 159 -16.45 2.64 8.91
CA ALA A 159 -16.69 4.07 8.82
C ALA A 159 -15.81 4.75 7.76
N LEU A 160 -14.58 4.27 7.56
CA LEU A 160 -13.69 4.76 6.51
C LEU A 160 -14.27 4.43 5.12
N ILE A 161 -14.76 3.20 4.91
CA ILE A 161 -15.41 2.79 3.66
C ILE A 161 -16.72 3.57 3.43
N ASP A 162 -17.55 3.72 4.45
CA ASP A 162 -18.81 4.47 4.38
C ASP A 162 -18.57 5.96 4.05
N GLY A 163 -17.41 6.49 4.48
CA GLY A 163 -16.95 7.85 4.20
C GLY A 163 -16.15 8.03 2.89
N ALA A 164 -16.12 7.05 1.99
CA ALA A 164 -15.23 7.03 0.83
C ALA A 164 -15.41 8.20 -0.15
N ASP A 165 -16.55 8.90 -0.15
CA ASP A 165 -16.72 10.14 -0.92
C ASP A 165 -15.73 11.23 -0.50
N LYS A 166 -15.34 11.26 0.78
CA LYS A 166 -14.36 12.20 1.32
C LYS A 166 -12.92 11.82 0.94
N LEU A 167 -12.72 10.58 0.50
CA LEU A 167 -11.43 10.06 0.06
C LEU A 167 -11.19 10.27 -1.44
N ALA A 168 -12.25 10.54 -2.21
CA ALA A 168 -12.23 10.64 -3.67
C ALA A 168 -11.32 11.80 -4.15
N PRO A 169 -10.66 11.64 -5.31
CA PRO A 169 -9.86 12.70 -5.91
C PRO A 169 -10.72 13.91 -6.29
N THR A 170 -10.12 15.11 -6.22
CA THR A 170 -10.70 16.34 -6.81
C THR A 170 -10.25 16.50 -8.26
N GLU A 171 -9.14 15.86 -8.66
CA GLU A 171 -8.61 15.79 -10.00
C GLU A 171 -8.26 14.35 -10.37
N VAL A 172 -8.87 13.82 -11.42
CA VAL A 172 -8.65 12.46 -11.89
C VAL A 172 -7.47 12.42 -12.86
N ILE A 173 -6.45 11.61 -12.53
CA ILE A 173 -5.34 11.28 -13.43
C ILE A 173 -5.84 10.24 -14.43
N THR A 174 -5.97 10.62 -15.69
CA THR A 174 -6.44 9.75 -16.79
C THR A 174 -5.30 9.21 -17.64
N SER A 175 -4.12 9.83 -17.56
CA SER A 175 -2.90 9.44 -18.30
C SER A 175 -1.64 9.89 -17.56
N GLY A 176 -0.51 9.26 -17.87
CA GLY A 176 0.80 9.73 -17.45
C GLY A 176 1.19 11.03 -18.14
N GLY A 177 2.26 11.67 -17.63
CA GLY A 177 2.85 12.89 -18.19
C GLY A 177 3.60 13.71 -17.14
N ASP A 178 4.29 14.73 -17.62
CA ASP A 178 5.02 15.66 -16.75
C ASP A 178 4.08 16.71 -16.16
N ARG A 179 4.32 17.06 -14.89
CA ARG A 179 3.59 18.09 -14.15
C ARG A 179 4.55 18.90 -13.30
N THR A 180 4.25 20.19 -13.13
CA THR A 180 4.92 21.02 -12.13
C THR A 180 3.93 21.35 -11.03
N ILE A 181 4.22 20.93 -9.80
CA ILE A 181 3.38 21.16 -8.61
C ILE A 181 4.31 21.68 -7.50
N ALA A 182 3.91 22.73 -6.81
CA ALA A 182 4.70 23.37 -5.74
C ALA A 182 6.15 23.73 -6.18
N GLY A 183 6.37 24.04 -7.46
CA GLY A 183 7.71 24.30 -8.02
C GLY A 183 8.55 23.03 -8.25
N ARG A 184 8.00 21.81 -8.02
CA ARG A 184 8.69 20.54 -8.32
C ARG A 184 8.22 19.95 -9.64
N ARG A 185 9.18 19.54 -10.47
CA ARG A 185 8.89 18.81 -11.72
C ARG A 185 8.75 17.32 -11.43
N LEU A 186 7.55 16.80 -11.68
CA LEU A 186 7.19 15.39 -11.49
C LEU A 186 6.88 14.76 -12.83
N THR A 187 7.25 13.51 -13.02
CA THR A 187 6.67 12.65 -14.06
C THR A 187 5.73 11.68 -13.37
N LEU A 188 4.48 11.65 -13.81
CA LEU A 188 3.47 10.70 -13.36
C LEU A 188 3.31 9.61 -14.40
N GLY A 189 3.13 8.37 -13.97
CA GLY A 189 2.67 7.30 -14.81
C GLY A 189 1.38 6.71 -14.26
N LEU A 190 0.61 6.08 -15.11
CA LEU A 190 -0.63 5.38 -14.76
C LEU A 190 -0.58 3.97 -15.34
N GLU A 191 -0.52 2.98 -14.45
CA GLU A 191 -0.61 1.57 -14.78
C GLU A 191 -2.06 1.12 -14.59
N LYS A 192 -2.65 0.54 -15.62
CA LYS A 192 -4.02 0.02 -15.57
C LYS A 192 -4.00 -1.49 -15.43
N GLY A 193 -4.73 -1.99 -14.42
CA GLY A 193 -4.82 -3.43 -14.17
C GLY A 193 -3.47 -4.02 -13.75
N ALA A 194 -2.87 -3.49 -12.67
CA ALA A 194 -1.65 -3.99 -12.06
C ALA A 194 -1.93 -4.40 -10.60
N ALA A 195 -1.43 -3.69 -9.58
CA ALA A 195 -1.79 -3.95 -8.19
C ALA A 195 -3.27 -3.63 -7.92
N THR A 196 -3.79 -2.62 -8.66
CA THR A 196 -5.21 -2.29 -8.74
C THR A 196 -5.62 -2.02 -10.20
N GLU A 197 -6.85 -1.52 -10.40
CA GLU A 197 -7.32 -1.09 -11.73
C GLU A 197 -6.64 0.21 -12.21
N GLY A 198 -5.95 0.93 -11.32
CA GLY A 198 -5.32 2.20 -11.68
C GLY A 198 -4.29 2.66 -10.65
N ASP A 199 -3.05 2.29 -10.89
CA ASP A 199 -1.91 2.57 -10.02
C ASP A 199 -1.09 3.73 -10.60
N VAL A 200 -0.87 4.79 -9.81
CA VAL A 200 -0.07 5.95 -10.20
C VAL A 200 1.31 5.83 -9.55
N TRP A 201 2.36 5.91 -10.35
CA TRP A 201 3.72 6.10 -9.85
C TRP A 201 4.20 7.53 -10.12
N ILE A 202 5.10 8.03 -9.29
CA ILE A 202 5.56 9.41 -9.33
C ILE A 202 7.09 9.41 -9.32
N LEU A 203 7.72 10.00 -10.34
CA LEU A 203 9.15 10.31 -10.34
C LEU A 203 9.35 11.80 -10.03
N ASP A 204 9.98 12.10 -8.92
CA ASP A 204 10.48 13.44 -8.64
C ASP A 204 11.80 13.67 -9.38
N ARG A 205 11.78 14.53 -10.38
CA ARG A 205 12.92 14.78 -11.26
C ARG A 205 14.12 15.43 -10.53
N ALA A 206 13.86 16.19 -9.47
CA ALA A 206 14.93 16.90 -8.75
C ALA A 206 15.80 15.95 -7.92
N SER A 207 15.17 14.99 -7.20
CA SER A 207 15.89 14.02 -6.36
C SER A 207 16.22 12.72 -7.08
N GLY A 208 15.51 12.40 -8.17
CA GLY A 208 15.55 11.09 -8.80
C GLY A 208 14.82 10.03 -7.99
N THR A 209 13.87 10.40 -7.12
CA THR A 209 13.09 9.48 -6.30
C THR A 209 11.85 9.04 -7.03
N LEU A 210 11.68 7.72 -7.18
CA LEU A 210 10.50 7.06 -7.74
C LEU A 210 9.64 6.51 -6.61
N MET A 211 8.44 7.04 -6.44
CA MET A 211 7.42 6.55 -5.52
C MET A 211 6.47 5.64 -6.30
N THR A 212 6.43 4.37 -5.95
CA THR A 212 5.75 3.33 -6.74
C THR A 212 4.38 2.95 -6.20
N GLY A 213 4.01 3.38 -4.98
CA GLY A 213 2.89 2.77 -4.29
C GLY A 213 3.06 1.25 -4.25
N ASP A 214 1.96 0.55 -4.26
CA ASP A 214 1.92 -0.91 -4.12
C ASP A 214 2.32 -1.69 -5.38
N LEU A 215 2.73 -1.00 -6.45
CA LEU A 215 3.50 -1.66 -7.52
C LEU A 215 4.79 -2.29 -6.97
N VAL A 216 5.30 -1.81 -5.83
CA VAL A 216 6.32 -2.47 -5.03
C VAL A 216 5.84 -2.54 -3.58
N THR A 217 5.48 -3.74 -3.13
CA THR A 217 4.95 -4.01 -1.79
C THR A 217 5.75 -5.12 -1.11
N LEU A 218 6.34 -4.82 0.02
CA LEU A 218 7.15 -5.73 0.81
C LEU A 218 6.53 -5.95 2.19
N PRO A 219 6.68 -7.15 2.75
CA PRO A 219 7.40 -8.33 2.25
C PRO A 219 6.58 -9.20 1.28
N VAL A 220 5.28 -8.95 1.12
CA VAL A 220 4.36 -9.76 0.31
C VAL A 220 3.52 -8.85 -0.56
N PRO A 221 3.42 -9.09 -1.89
CA PRO A 221 2.52 -8.33 -2.75
C PRO A 221 1.05 -8.62 -2.37
N PHE A 222 0.23 -7.58 -2.33
CA PHE A 222 -1.21 -7.72 -2.06
C PHE A 222 -1.95 -8.07 -3.35
N LEU A 223 -2.46 -9.30 -3.45
CA LEU A 223 -2.99 -9.86 -4.70
C LEU A 223 -4.52 -9.92 -4.78
N ASP A 224 -5.24 -9.54 -3.71
CA ASP A 224 -6.71 -9.65 -3.70
C ASP A 224 -7.41 -8.75 -4.72
N THR A 225 -6.78 -7.65 -5.12
CA THR A 225 -7.31 -6.68 -6.10
C THR A 225 -6.52 -6.67 -7.40
N ALA A 226 -5.44 -7.45 -7.47
CA ALA A 226 -4.47 -7.36 -8.56
C ALA A 226 -4.88 -8.14 -9.82
N ASN A 227 -4.31 -7.69 -10.93
CA ASN A 227 -4.07 -8.50 -12.12
C ASN A 227 -2.56 -8.87 -12.14
N PRO A 228 -2.19 -10.09 -11.73
CA PRO A 228 -0.78 -10.44 -11.56
C PRO A 228 0.06 -10.32 -12.83
N GLU A 229 -0.47 -10.66 -14.01
CA GLU A 229 0.25 -10.54 -15.28
C GLU A 229 0.43 -9.06 -15.68
N GLY A 230 -0.63 -8.27 -15.59
CA GLY A 230 -0.56 -6.83 -15.84
C GLY A 230 0.40 -6.12 -14.87
N TRP A 231 0.47 -6.61 -13.62
CA TRP A 231 1.43 -6.11 -12.64
C TRP A 231 2.88 -6.46 -13.02
N ALA A 232 3.14 -7.70 -13.45
CA ALA A 232 4.46 -8.08 -13.94
C ALA A 232 4.90 -7.20 -15.13
N ASP A 233 3.98 -6.87 -16.05
CA ASP A 233 4.26 -5.99 -17.19
C ASP A 233 4.49 -4.53 -16.76
N ALA A 234 3.76 -4.05 -15.74
CA ALA A 234 4.00 -2.75 -15.12
C ALA A 234 5.41 -2.68 -14.51
N LEU A 235 5.84 -3.71 -13.77
CA LEU A 235 7.18 -3.80 -13.23
C LEU A 235 8.26 -3.78 -14.31
N ASP A 236 8.03 -4.40 -15.48
CA ASP A 236 8.95 -4.35 -16.62
C ASP A 236 9.08 -2.93 -17.22
N ARG A 237 8.05 -2.11 -17.09
CA ARG A 237 8.11 -0.69 -17.46
C ARG A 237 8.83 0.13 -16.40
N LEU A 238 8.54 -0.10 -15.13
CA LEU A 238 9.13 0.65 -14.01
C LEU A 238 10.66 0.48 -13.93
N VAL A 239 11.20 -0.72 -14.18
CA VAL A 239 12.66 -0.95 -14.13
C VAL A 239 13.44 -0.20 -15.22
N LYS A 240 12.77 0.35 -16.24
CA LYS A 240 13.36 1.17 -17.29
C LYS A 240 13.43 2.66 -16.92
N ILE A 241 12.77 3.07 -15.85
CA ILE A 241 12.79 4.44 -15.37
C ILE A 241 14.15 4.69 -14.68
N ASP A 242 14.86 5.73 -15.10
CA ASP A 242 16.12 6.13 -14.45
C ASP A 242 15.80 6.79 -13.08
N ALA A 243 15.87 5.99 -12.03
CA ALA A 243 15.63 6.40 -10.65
C ALA A 243 16.85 6.15 -9.77
N LYS A 244 17.19 7.10 -8.91
CA LYS A 244 18.27 6.93 -7.92
C LYS A 244 17.80 6.16 -6.69
N LEU A 245 16.56 6.42 -6.28
CA LEU A 245 15.90 5.85 -5.11
C LEU A 245 14.48 5.43 -5.46
N VAL A 246 14.06 4.27 -5.01
CA VAL A 246 12.70 3.75 -5.16
C VAL A 246 12.07 3.65 -3.79
N VAL A 247 10.92 4.28 -3.61
CA VAL A 247 10.10 4.21 -2.39
C VAL A 247 8.91 3.30 -2.67
N PRO A 248 8.85 2.11 -2.05
CA PRO A 248 7.72 1.19 -2.19
C PRO A 248 6.49 1.69 -1.42
N GLY A 249 5.32 1.15 -1.70
CA GLY A 249 4.12 1.39 -0.89
C GLY A 249 4.26 0.84 0.54
N HIS A 250 4.93 -0.29 0.69
CA HIS A 250 5.30 -0.87 1.99
C HIS A 250 6.75 -1.37 1.95
N GLY A 251 7.45 -1.19 3.07
CA GLY A 251 8.86 -1.60 3.23
C GLY A 251 9.85 -0.43 3.10
N GLU A 252 11.12 -0.75 3.15
CA GLU A 252 12.18 0.25 3.11
C GLU A 252 12.49 0.73 1.69
N PRO A 253 12.86 2.01 1.51
CA PRO A 253 13.38 2.50 0.25
C PRO A 253 14.60 1.70 -0.23
N MET A 254 14.73 1.58 -1.53
CA MET A 254 15.78 0.77 -2.16
C MET A 254 16.38 1.47 -3.38
N PRO A 255 17.61 1.14 -3.79
CA PRO A 255 18.16 1.60 -5.06
C PRO A 255 17.44 0.93 -6.25
N GLN A 256 17.64 1.48 -7.46
CA GLN A 256 17.07 0.92 -8.70
C GLN A 256 17.36 -0.58 -8.88
N SER A 257 18.52 -1.06 -8.45
CA SER A 257 18.85 -2.49 -8.47
C SER A 257 17.91 -3.33 -7.60
N GLY A 258 17.40 -2.77 -6.51
CA GLY A 258 16.40 -3.41 -5.65
C GLY A 258 15.05 -3.61 -6.35
N LEU A 259 14.62 -2.62 -7.15
CA LEU A 259 13.43 -2.75 -7.99
C LEU A 259 13.60 -3.86 -9.04
N ALA A 260 14.77 -3.98 -9.66
CA ALA A 260 15.05 -5.05 -10.60
C ALA A 260 15.02 -6.45 -9.94
N ILE A 261 15.51 -6.56 -8.70
CA ILE A 261 15.41 -7.79 -7.90
C ILE A 261 13.94 -8.11 -7.60
N TYR A 262 13.15 -7.12 -7.15
CA TYR A 262 11.72 -7.30 -6.87
C TYR A 262 10.96 -7.77 -8.12
N ARG A 263 11.16 -7.13 -9.26
CA ARG A 263 10.59 -7.51 -10.56
C ARG A 263 10.92 -8.95 -10.93
N ASN A 264 12.18 -9.34 -10.80
CA ASN A 264 12.61 -10.72 -11.11
C ASN A 264 11.97 -11.73 -10.16
N ALA A 265 11.92 -11.41 -8.85
CA ALA A 265 11.27 -12.24 -7.85
C ALA A 265 9.77 -12.40 -8.13
N PHE A 266 9.09 -11.31 -8.53
CA PHE A 266 7.66 -11.35 -8.84
C PHE A 266 7.37 -12.23 -10.07
N ARG A 267 8.14 -12.10 -11.16
CA ARG A 267 8.00 -12.97 -12.31
C ARG A 267 8.32 -14.44 -12.01
N ALA A 268 9.33 -14.69 -11.17
CA ALA A 268 9.65 -16.04 -10.71
C ALA A 268 8.51 -16.64 -9.86
N LEU A 269 7.88 -15.82 -9.00
CA LEU A 269 6.71 -16.22 -8.21
C LEU A 269 5.54 -16.64 -9.11
N LEU A 270 5.20 -15.84 -10.14
CA LEU A 270 4.14 -16.17 -11.08
C LEU A 270 4.46 -17.47 -11.88
N THR A 271 5.72 -17.64 -12.32
CA THR A 271 6.16 -18.86 -13.00
C THR A 271 6.06 -20.07 -12.08
N CYS A 272 6.49 -19.94 -10.81
CA CYS A 272 6.39 -21.02 -9.82
C CYS A 272 4.92 -21.38 -9.52
N ALA A 273 4.04 -20.40 -9.39
CA ALA A 273 2.61 -20.62 -9.15
C ALA A 273 1.94 -21.44 -10.27
N LYS A 274 2.40 -21.29 -11.51
CA LYS A 274 1.91 -22.06 -12.68
C LYS A 274 2.50 -23.47 -12.78
N SER A 275 3.49 -23.80 -11.98
CA SER A 275 4.15 -25.11 -11.95
C SER A 275 3.50 -26.07 -10.96
N ASN A 276 3.95 -27.33 -10.96
CA ASN A 276 3.53 -28.35 -9.99
C ASN A 276 4.30 -28.28 -8.65
N ARG A 277 5.16 -27.29 -8.45
CA ARG A 277 5.92 -27.13 -7.21
C ARG A 277 4.99 -26.77 -6.04
N ALA A 278 5.36 -27.20 -4.83
CA ALA A 278 4.57 -26.87 -3.64
C ALA A 278 4.58 -25.35 -3.37
N SER A 279 3.47 -24.81 -2.84
CA SER A 279 3.36 -23.39 -2.49
C SER A 279 4.44 -22.94 -1.48
N ALA A 280 4.80 -23.82 -0.55
CA ALA A 280 5.86 -23.58 0.41
C ALA A 280 7.23 -23.35 -0.27
N GLU A 281 7.55 -24.06 -1.35
CA GLU A 281 8.79 -23.89 -2.11
C GLU A 281 8.78 -22.56 -2.87
N CYS A 282 7.66 -22.22 -3.53
CA CYS A 282 7.51 -20.94 -4.23
C CYS A 282 7.62 -19.76 -3.24
N SER A 283 7.02 -19.89 -2.07
CA SER A 283 7.13 -18.92 -0.98
C SER A 283 8.57 -18.76 -0.49
N ALA A 284 9.28 -19.88 -0.27
CA ALA A 284 10.68 -19.85 0.16
C ALA A 284 11.58 -19.15 -0.87
N ASP A 285 11.39 -19.44 -2.17
CA ASP A 285 12.13 -18.80 -3.26
C ASP A 285 11.86 -17.30 -3.31
N TRP A 286 10.61 -16.86 -3.11
CA TRP A 286 10.25 -15.44 -3.01
C TRP A 286 11.03 -14.75 -1.88
N PHE A 287 10.94 -15.26 -0.64
CA PHE A 287 11.62 -14.65 0.50
C PHE A 287 13.15 -14.67 0.36
N LYS A 288 13.70 -15.72 -0.23
CA LYS A 288 15.13 -15.78 -0.57
C LYS A 288 15.51 -14.69 -1.58
N ALA A 289 14.71 -14.49 -2.62
CA ALA A 289 14.99 -13.50 -3.67
C ALA A 289 14.90 -12.06 -3.18
N ILE A 290 13.89 -11.72 -2.36
CA ILE A 290 13.78 -10.36 -1.81
C ILE A 290 14.78 -10.11 -0.67
N GLY A 291 15.28 -11.17 0.01
CA GLY A 291 16.28 -11.10 1.06
C GLY A 291 15.88 -10.15 2.19
N ASP A 292 16.84 -9.35 2.65
CA ASP A 292 16.66 -8.40 3.76
C ASP A 292 15.60 -7.32 3.52
N ARG A 293 15.13 -7.14 2.29
CA ARG A 293 14.05 -6.19 1.95
C ARG A 293 12.72 -6.58 2.58
N GLY A 294 12.54 -7.86 2.92
CA GLY A 294 11.36 -8.36 3.65
C GLY A 294 11.42 -8.19 5.17
N ARG A 295 12.48 -7.58 5.74
CA ARG A 295 12.63 -7.40 7.19
C ARG A 295 11.61 -6.40 7.74
N GLY A 296 11.27 -6.56 9.02
CA GLY A 296 10.38 -5.64 9.75
C GLY A 296 8.93 -6.12 9.87
N THR A 297 8.57 -7.23 9.24
CA THR A 297 7.26 -7.89 9.37
C THR A 297 7.43 -9.22 10.10
N ASP A 298 6.41 -9.65 10.85
CA ASP A 298 6.36 -11.00 11.43
C ASP A 298 6.54 -12.05 10.32
N PRO A 299 7.63 -12.85 10.33
CA PRO A 299 7.92 -13.78 9.24
C PRO A 299 6.83 -14.85 9.08
N GLY A 300 6.20 -15.29 10.18
CA GLY A 300 5.12 -16.30 10.14
C GLY A 300 3.87 -15.74 9.45
N LEU A 301 3.54 -14.49 9.71
CA LEU A 301 2.42 -13.82 9.06
C LEU A 301 2.70 -13.61 7.56
N ALA A 302 3.90 -13.17 7.20
CA ALA A 302 4.29 -13.00 5.81
C ALA A 302 4.26 -14.32 5.04
N GLN A 303 4.78 -15.41 5.62
CA GLN A 303 4.71 -16.75 5.01
C GLN A 303 3.27 -17.24 4.84
N SER A 304 2.42 -17.03 5.86
CA SER A 304 1.00 -17.40 5.79
C SER A 304 0.26 -16.63 4.70
N ALA A 305 0.51 -15.33 4.56
CA ALA A 305 -0.06 -14.49 3.52
C ALA A 305 0.39 -14.94 2.11
N MET A 306 1.68 -15.22 1.93
CA MET A 306 2.20 -15.70 0.65
C MET A 306 1.60 -17.08 0.29
N GLY A 307 1.51 -18.00 1.25
CA GLY A 307 0.86 -19.30 1.05
C GLY A 307 -0.59 -19.15 0.62
N TYR A 308 -1.35 -18.28 1.29
CA TYR A 308 -2.74 -17.96 0.91
C TYR A 308 -2.83 -17.45 -0.55
N TYR A 309 -1.98 -16.52 -0.95
CA TYR A 309 -2.01 -15.98 -2.32
C TYR A 309 -1.63 -17.02 -3.37
N LEU A 310 -0.65 -17.86 -3.08
CA LEU A 310 -0.29 -18.95 -3.97
C LEU A 310 -1.45 -19.93 -4.17
N ASP A 311 -2.08 -20.34 -3.06
CA ASP A 311 -3.10 -21.40 -3.09
C ASP A 311 -4.48 -20.90 -3.55
N ASN A 312 -4.82 -19.63 -3.32
CA ASN A 312 -6.20 -19.15 -3.53
C ASN A 312 -6.32 -18.05 -4.60
N VAL A 313 -5.22 -17.46 -5.03
CA VAL A 313 -5.25 -16.34 -6.01
C VAL A 313 -4.46 -16.70 -7.27
N LEU A 314 -3.19 -17.06 -7.12
CA LEU A 314 -2.30 -17.25 -8.28
C LEU A 314 -2.58 -18.58 -9.02
N ARG A 315 -2.93 -19.65 -8.30
CA ARG A 315 -3.26 -20.97 -8.88
C ARG A 315 -4.71 -21.12 -9.26
N HIS A 316 -5.57 -20.22 -8.80
CA HIS A 316 -6.99 -20.22 -9.09
C HIS A 316 -7.41 -18.81 -9.56
N PRO A 317 -6.98 -18.39 -10.76
CA PRO A 317 -7.31 -17.06 -11.26
C PRO A 317 -8.82 -16.84 -11.31
N ARG A 318 -9.23 -15.62 -11.02
CA ARG A 318 -10.65 -15.23 -10.99
C ARG A 318 -11.28 -15.45 -12.35
N GLY A 319 -12.25 -16.32 -12.45
CA GLY A 319 -12.99 -16.65 -13.68
C GLY A 319 -13.06 -18.14 -13.99
N GLU A 320 -12.18 -18.97 -13.45
CA GLU A 320 -12.31 -20.42 -13.58
C GLU A 320 -13.17 -20.98 -12.45
N THR A 321 -14.47 -21.05 -12.70
CA THR A 321 -15.36 -21.92 -11.89
C THR A 321 -14.84 -23.35 -12.03
N LYS A 322 -14.51 -24.00 -10.90
CA LYS A 322 -14.33 -25.46 -10.88
C LYS A 322 -15.54 -26.07 -11.60
N ARG A 323 -15.31 -26.64 -12.78
CA ARG A 323 -16.24 -27.56 -13.43
C ARG A 323 -16.29 -28.87 -12.67
#